data_21b47e9f503dde0ae922286374de6a75
#
_entry.id   21b47e9f503dde0ae922286374de6a75
#
_cell.length_a   1.000
_cell.length_b   1.000
_cell.length_c   1.000
_cell.angle_alpha   90.00
_cell.angle_beta   90.00
_cell.angle_gamma   90.00
#
_symmetry.space_group_name_H-M   'P 1'
#
loop_
_entity.id
_entity.type
_entity.pdbx_description
1 polymer ?
#
loop_
_entity_poly.entity_id
_entity_poly.type
_entity_poly.pdbx_seq_one_letter_code
_entity_poly.pdbx_strand_id
1 'polypeptide(L)'
;SGTTGINAIRIYNPIKQGMDQDPEGVFIRKWVPELSSLSKVEIHTPWLANIPTDVYPKPIVEEKIARREASSRIYSIRRSPKFKEISANIVDKHASRKQSTRTRTNKQKNTEPKKSWKQPELF
;
A
#
# COMPACT_ATOMS: atom_id res chain seq x y z
N SER A 1 3.34 8.69 2.91
CA SER A 1 3.26 9.53 4.03
C SER A 1 2.62 8.81 5.18
N GLY A 2 2.26 9.37 6.27
CA GLY A 2 1.83 8.69 7.50
C GLY A 2 2.75 9.03 8.66
N THR A 3 3.58 10.04 8.46
CA THR A 3 4.51 10.57 9.46
C THR A 3 3.80 11.31 10.58
N THR A 4 2.59 11.82 10.33
CA THR A 4 1.80 12.58 11.31
C THR A 4 1.13 11.71 12.37
N GLY A 5 1.19 10.38 12.28
CA GLY A 5 0.52 9.46 13.20
C GLY A 5 -1.00 9.34 13.01
N ILE A 6 -1.62 10.24 12.26
CA ILE A 6 -3.07 10.26 12.00
C ILE A 6 -3.45 9.23 10.94
N ASN A 7 -2.65 9.15 9.87
CA ASN A 7 -2.89 8.24 8.76
C ASN A 7 -2.18 6.89 8.97
N ALA A 8 -2.75 5.84 8.41
CA ALA A 8 -2.09 4.54 8.36
C ALA A 8 -0.81 4.63 7.52
N ILE A 9 0.27 4.04 8.05
CA ILE A 9 1.51 3.93 7.29
C ILE A 9 1.31 2.91 6.17
N ARG A 10 1.67 3.31 4.96
CA ARG A 10 1.65 2.46 3.78
C ARG A 10 3.08 2.15 3.37
N ILE A 11 3.42 0.87 3.35
CA ILE A 11 4.68 0.38 2.83
C ILE A 11 4.39 -0.16 1.43
N TYR A 12 4.87 0.57 0.44
CA TYR A 12 4.64 0.22 -0.95
C TYR A 12 5.57 -0.93 -1.39
N ASN A 13 5.07 -1.71 -2.34
CA ASN A 13 5.89 -2.66 -3.06
C ASN A 13 6.50 -1.93 -4.28
N PRO A 14 7.83 -1.75 -4.35
CA PRO A 14 8.47 -1.02 -5.42
C PRO A 14 8.33 -1.73 -6.78
N ILE A 15 8.33 -3.06 -6.80
CA ILE A 15 8.15 -3.85 -8.03
C ILE A 15 6.76 -3.58 -8.60
N LYS A 16 5.73 -3.69 -7.74
CA LYS A 16 4.35 -3.41 -8.18
C LYS A 16 4.20 -1.97 -8.66
N GLN A 17 4.82 -1.01 -7.97
CA GLN A 17 4.78 0.39 -8.41
C GLN A 17 5.48 0.59 -9.76
N GLY A 18 6.61 -0.07 -9.98
CA GLY A 18 7.26 -0.07 -11.29
C GLY A 18 6.34 -0.57 -12.39
N MET A 19 5.69 -1.73 -12.18
CA MET A 19 4.73 -2.30 -13.13
C MET A 19 3.50 -1.40 -13.35
N ASP A 20 2.99 -0.76 -12.31
CA ASP A 20 1.80 0.11 -12.39
C ASP A 20 2.11 1.45 -13.11
N GLN A 21 3.34 1.98 -12.98
CA GLN A 21 3.72 3.30 -13.53
C GLN A 21 4.46 3.21 -14.87
N ASP A 22 5.15 2.12 -15.14
CA ASP A 22 5.92 1.89 -16.37
C ASP A 22 5.71 0.46 -16.89
N PRO A 23 4.47 0.07 -17.23
CA PRO A 23 4.13 -1.32 -17.57
C PRO A 23 4.92 -1.88 -18.75
N GLU A 24 5.33 -1.03 -19.67
CA GLU A 24 6.14 -1.42 -20.84
C GLU A 24 7.65 -1.31 -20.59
N GLY A 25 8.08 -0.81 -19.44
CA GLY A 25 9.49 -0.62 -19.08
C GLY A 25 10.21 0.44 -19.92
N VAL A 26 9.48 1.44 -20.41
CA VAL A 26 10.04 2.52 -21.25
C VAL A 26 11.02 3.37 -20.45
N PHE A 27 10.63 3.75 -19.24
CA PHE A 27 11.48 4.52 -18.35
C PHE A 27 12.72 3.73 -17.93
N ILE A 28 12.54 2.45 -17.59
CA ILE A 28 13.67 1.58 -17.20
C ILE A 28 14.66 1.43 -18.36
N ARG A 29 14.19 1.13 -19.57
CA ARG A 29 15.07 1.01 -20.75
C ARG A 29 15.85 2.27 -21.07
N LYS A 30 15.22 3.43 -20.83
CA LYS A 30 15.87 4.72 -21.05
C LYS A 30 17.01 4.99 -20.08
N TRP A 31 16.83 4.62 -18.81
CA TRP A 31 17.77 4.99 -17.74
C TRP A 31 18.68 3.85 -17.28
N VAL A 32 18.34 2.61 -17.62
CA VAL A 32 19.10 1.40 -17.32
C VAL A 32 19.28 0.60 -18.62
N PRO A 33 20.14 1.06 -19.53
CA PRO A 33 20.30 0.45 -20.87
C PRO A 33 20.71 -1.02 -20.80
N GLU A 34 21.36 -1.47 -19.73
CA GLU A 34 21.74 -2.86 -19.50
C GLU A 34 20.54 -3.82 -19.46
N LEU A 35 19.36 -3.30 -19.13
CA LEU A 35 18.11 -4.05 -19.08
C LEU A 35 17.26 -3.93 -20.36
N SER A 36 17.74 -3.20 -21.36
CA SER A 36 16.96 -2.88 -22.57
C SER A 36 16.51 -4.10 -23.38
N SER A 37 17.27 -5.20 -23.32
CA SER A 37 16.98 -6.45 -24.02
C SER A 37 15.90 -7.31 -23.35
N LEU A 38 15.53 -6.99 -22.10
CA LEU A 38 14.54 -7.77 -21.36
C LEU A 38 13.11 -7.53 -21.84
N SER A 39 12.29 -8.57 -21.70
CA SER A 39 10.85 -8.45 -21.91
C SER A 39 10.23 -7.48 -20.91
N LYS A 40 9.02 -7.02 -21.20
CA LYS A 40 8.27 -6.11 -20.31
C LYS A 40 7.95 -6.67 -18.93
N VAL A 41 7.94 -7.98 -18.79
CA VAL A 41 7.70 -8.64 -17.50
C VAL A 41 9.02 -8.77 -16.73
N GLU A 42 10.08 -9.20 -17.39
CA GLU A 42 11.40 -9.44 -16.78
C GLU A 42 12.08 -8.15 -16.35
N ILE A 43 11.85 -7.05 -17.06
CA ILE A 43 12.52 -5.77 -16.79
C ILE A 43 12.23 -5.21 -15.38
N HIS A 44 11.11 -5.59 -14.78
CA HIS A 44 10.75 -5.21 -13.41
C HIS A 44 11.31 -6.15 -12.34
N THR A 45 11.79 -7.31 -12.74
CA THR A 45 12.39 -8.31 -11.87
C THR A 45 13.64 -8.93 -12.52
N PRO A 46 14.63 -8.11 -12.92
CA PRO A 46 15.76 -8.56 -13.72
C PRO A 46 16.60 -9.67 -13.08
N TRP A 47 16.57 -9.76 -11.75
CA TRP A 47 17.25 -10.84 -11.01
C TRP A 47 16.62 -12.23 -11.18
N LEU A 48 15.40 -12.30 -11.72
CA LEU A 48 14.74 -13.57 -12.10
C LEU A 48 15.04 -13.94 -13.55
N ALA A 49 15.52 -12.99 -14.35
CA ALA A 49 16.00 -13.23 -15.69
C ALA A 49 17.44 -13.81 -15.64
N ASN A 50 17.81 -14.58 -16.65
CA ASN A 50 19.14 -15.16 -16.75
C ASN A 50 20.16 -14.13 -17.28
N ILE A 51 20.37 -13.03 -16.51
CA ILE A 51 21.34 -11.99 -16.85
C ILE A 51 22.64 -12.28 -16.08
N PRO A 52 23.81 -12.13 -16.75
CA PRO A 52 25.08 -12.19 -16.06
C PRO A 52 25.19 -11.14 -14.96
N THR A 53 25.74 -11.51 -13.81
CA THR A 53 25.84 -10.62 -12.63
C THR A 53 26.84 -9.48 -12.77
N ASP A 54 27.74 -9.56 -13.74
CA ASP A 54 28.65 -8.49 -14.15
C ASP A 54 27.92 -7.40 -14.97
N VAL A 55 26.84 -7.78 -15.68
CA VAL A 55 25.99 -6.84 -16.42
C VAL A 55 24.98 -6.18 -15.48
N TYR A 56 24.28 -6.96 -14.68
CA TYR A 56 23.32 -6.45 -13.70
C TYR A 56 23.38 -7.27 -12.41
N PRO A 57 23.76 -6.67 -11.27
CA PRO A 57 23.95 -7.41 -10.02
C PRO A 57 22.61 -7.87 -9.43
N LYS A 58 22.67 -8.96 -8.66
CA LYS A 58 21.52 -9.45 -7.90
C LYS A 58 21.15 -8.46 -6.79
N PRO A 59 19.88 -8.44 -6.38
CA PRO A 59 19.43 -7.61 -5.26
C PRO A 59 20.21 -7.92 -3.98
N ILE A 60 20.64 -6.88 -3.28
CA ILE A 60 21.31 -7.01 -1.96
C ILE A 60 20.29 -7.35 -0.87
N VAL A 61 19.01 -6.99 -1.10
CA VAL A 61 17.92 -7.17 -0.15
C VAL A 61 16.75 -7.84 -0.84
N GLU A 62 16.18 -8.85 -0.21
CA GLU A 62 14.92 -9.42 -0.65
C GLU A 62 13.74 -8.51 -0.26
N GLU A 63 13.08 -7.91 -1.24
CA GLU A 63 12.01 -6.91 -1.03
C GLU A 63 10.89 -7.42 -0.13
N LYS A 64 10.45 -8.64 -0.36
CA LYS A 64 9.33 -9.24 0.37
C LYS A 64 9.63 -9.40 1.86
N ILE A 65 10.85 -9.82 2.20
CA ILE A 65 11.30 -9.97 3.59
C ILE A 65 11.46 -8.58 4.22
N ALA A 66 12.21 -7.69 3.56
CA ALA A 66 12.47 -6.34 4.06
C ALA A 66 11.17 -5.55 4.32
N ARG A 67 10.20 -5.64 3.42
CA ARG A 67 8.89 -5.01 3.57
C ARG A 67 8.12 -5.57 4.76
N ARG A 68 8.13 -6.88 4.95
CA ARG A 68 7.47 -7.53 6.10
C ARG A 68 8.11 -7.12 7.43
N GLU A 69 9.44 -7.08 7.47
CA GLU A 69 10.18 -6.66 8.66
C GLU A 69 9.94 -5.18 8.99
N ALA A 70 10.03 -4.31 7.98
CA ALA A 70 9.73 -2.88 8.15
C ALA A 70 8.31 -2.67 8.66
N SER A 71 7.33 -3.39 8.09
CA SER A 71 5.95 -3.38 8.55
C SER A 71 5.84 -3.80 10.01
N SER A 72 6.45 -4.93 10.38
CA SER A 72 6.45 -5.45 11.74
C SER A 72 7.03 -4.45 12.75
N ARG A 73 8.19 -3.86 12.42
CA ARG A 73 8.85 -2.85 13.27
C ARG A 73 7.94 -1.62 13.46
N ILE A 74 7.39 -1.08 12.39
CA ILE A 74 6.55 0.11 12.47
C ILE A 74 5.28 -0.16 13.28
N TYR A 75 4.61 -1.29 13.04
CA TYR A 75 3.41 -1.63 13.79
C TYR A 75 3.69 -1.97 15.26
N SER A 76 4.85 -2.54 15.60
CA SER A 76 5.23 -2.75 17.00
C SER A 76 5.38 -1.42 17.74
N ILE A 77 6.03 -0.44 17.13
CA ILE A 77 6.17 0.91 17.69
C ILE A 77 4.79 1.57 17.87
N ARG A 78 3.92 1.49 16.86
CA ARG A 78 2.56 2.08 16.92
C ARG A 78 1.66 1.45 17.98
N ARG A 79 1.90 0.19 18.35
CA ARG A 79 1.16 -0.49 19.42
C ARG A 79 1.64 -0.09 20.81
N SER A 80 2.82 0.52 20.94
CA SER A 80 3.39 0.89 22.23
C SER A 80 2.52 1.93 22.95
N PRO A 81 2.41 1.86 24.29
CA PRO A 81 1.66 2.85 25.07
C PRO A 81 2.15 4.27 24.84
N LYS A 82 3.48 4.45 24.82
CA LYS A 82 4.13 5.74 24.58
C LYS A 82 3.73 6.36 23.22
N PHE A 83 3.66 5.55 22.16
CA PHE A 83 3.22 6.05 20.85
C PHE A 83 1.76 6.48 20.87
N LYS A 84 0.89 5.73 21.54
CA LYS A 84 -0.54 6.07 21.64
C LYS A 84 -0.74 7.40 22.37
N GLU A 85 -0.02 7.65 23.44
CA GLU A 85 -0.05 8.91 24.18
C GLU A 85 0.40 10.07 23.31
N ILE A 86 1.57 9.96 22.65
CA ILE A 86 2.10 11.00 21.76
C ILE A 86 1.13 11.25 20.60
N SER A 87 0.58 10.19 20.01
CA SER A 87 -0.35 10.30 18.90
C SER A 87 -1.65 10.99 19.31
N ALA A 88 -2.19 10.71 20.49
CA ALA A 88 -3.36 11.39 21.02
C ALA A 88 -3.12 12.90 21.19
N ASN A 89 -1.97 13.28 21.75
CA ASN A 89 -1.58 14.67 21.92
C ASN A 89 -1.42 15.41 20.56
N ILE A 90 -0.87 14.73 19.54
CA ILE A 90 -0.74 15.29 18.19
C ILE A 90 -2.12 15.48 17.54
N VAL A 91 -3.01 14.49 17.69
CA VAL A 91 -4.37 14.56 17.16
C VAL A 91 -5.15 15.68 17.82
N ASP A 92 -5.08 15.81 19.14
CA ASP A 92 -5.76 16.89 19.87
C ASP A 92 -5.27 18.28 19.44
N LYS A 93 -3.97 18.39 19.21
CA LYS A 93 -3.33 19.68 18.86
C LYS A 93 -3.51 20.07 17.39
N HIS A 94 -3.56 19.11 16.47
CA HIS A 94 -3.46 19.39 15.03
C HIS A 94 -4.62 18.86 14.18
N ALA A 95 -5.52 18.02 14.73
CA ALA A 95 -6.66 17.54 13.97
C ALA A 95 -7.75 18.62 13.87
N SER A 96 -8.03 19.05 12.65
CA SER A 96 -9.04 20.08 12.35
C SER A 96 -10.48 19.66 12.69
N ARG A 97 -10.73 18.38 12.88
CA ARG A 97 -12.03 17.84 13.28
C ARG A 97 -11.91 17.24 14.66
N LYS A 98 -12.47 17.92 15.66
CA LYS A 98 -12.86 17.24 16.90
C LYS A 98 -13.72 16.04 16.51
N GLN A 99 -13.27 14.84 16.83
CA GLN A 99 -14.14 13.67 16.72
C GLN A 99 -15.34 13.97 17.63
N SER A 100 -16.46 14.36 17.02
CA SER A 100 -17.72 14.27 17.72
C SER A 100 -17.81 12.83 18.20
N THR A 101 -17.92 12.66 19.47
CA THR A 101 -18.23 11.38 20.11
C THR A 101 -19.58 10.92 19.56
N ARG A 102 -19.54 10.28 18.39
CA ARG A 102 -20.67 9.54 17.89
C ARG A 102 -20.81 8.35 18.83
N THR A 103 -21.55 8.57 19.89
CA THR A 103 -22.15 7.48 20.65
C THR A 103 -22.82 6.58 19.62
N ARG A 104 -22.27 5.39 19.42
CA ARG A 104 -22.90 4.36 18.61
C ARG A 104 -24.17 3.94 19.36
N THR A 105 -25.22 4.70 19.18
CA THR A 105 -26.56 4.23 19.51
C THR A 105 -26.78 3.00 18.64
N ASN A 106 -26.89 1.89 19.31
CA ASN A 106 -27.17 0.57 18.74
C ASN A 106 -28.57 0.63 18.10
N LYS A 107 -28.60 1.06 16.83
CA LYS A 107 -29.85 1.10 16.06
C LYS A 107 -30.19 -0.36 15.73
N GLN A 108 -31.11 -0.92 16.53
CA GLN A 108 -31.73 -2.20 16.24
C GLN A 108 -32.14 -2.22 14.78
N LYS A 109 -31.63 -3.21 14.04
CA LYS A 109 -32.05 -3.49 12.67
C LYS A 109 -33.51 -3.95 12.71
N ASN A 110 -34.43 -3.03 12.44
CA ASN A 110 -35.75 -3.43 11.97
C ASN A 110 -35.57 -4.05 10.57
N THR A 111 -35.70 -5.32 10.50
CA THR A 111 -35.72 -6.10 9.25
C THR A 111 -37.11 -5.97 8.65
N GLU A 112 -37.34 -4.94 7.84
CA GLU A 112 -38.46 -4.95 6.92
C GLU A 112 -38.11 -5.81 5.70
N PRO A 113 -39.06 -6.63 5.18
CA PRO A 113 -38.80 -7.48 4.05
C PRO A 113 -38.62 -6.65 2.78
N LYS A 114 -37.53 -6.89 2.06
CA LYS A 114 -37.24 -6.28 0.76
C LYS A 114 -38.34 -6.65 -0.23
N LYS A 115 -39.14 -5.66 -0.67
CA LYS A 115 -40.02 -5.79 -1.84
C LYS A 115 -39.15 -6.12 -3.07
N SER A 116 -39.44 -7.24 -3.68
CA SER A 116 -38.83 -7.66 -4.95
C SER A 116 -39.30 -6.72 -6.06
N TRP A 117 -38.34 -6.01 -6.68
CA TRP A 117 -38.59 -5.22 -7.90
C TRP A 117 -38.59 -6.16 -9.08
N LYS A 118 -39.76 -6.33 -9.73
CA LYS A 118 -39.85 -6.95 -11.06
C LYS A 118 -39.61 -5.86 -12.09
N GLN A 119 -38.62 -6.07 -12.96
CA GLN A 119 -38.43 -5.23 -14.15
C GLN A 119 -39.62 -5.42 -15.08
N PRO A 120 -40.24 -4.36 -15.62
CA PRO A 120 -41.20 -4.51 -16.71
C PRO A 120 -40.44 -4.89 -17.99
N GLU A 121 -40.98 -5.90 -18.69
CA GLU A 121 -40.51 -6.29 -20.02
C GLU A 121 -40.73 -5.11 -20.97
N LEU A 122 -39.66 -4.63 -21.60
CA LEU A 122 -39.72 -3.71 -22.72
C LEU A 122 -39.61 -4.52 -24.00
N PHE A 123 -40.63 -4.36 -24.84
CA PHE A 123 -40.73 -4.87 -26.21
C PHE A 123 -39.50 -4.56 -27.07
#